data_5a1b712507c9f6b2a8ef4d181fd076f6
#
_entry.id   5a1b712507c9f6b2a8ef4d181fd076f6
#
_cell.length_a   1.000
_cell.length_b   1.000
_cell.length_c   1.000
_cell.angle_alpha   90.00
_cell.angle_beta   90.00
_cell.angle_gamma   90.00
#
_symmetry.space_group_name_H-M   'P 1'
#
loop_
_entity.id
_entity.type
_entity.pdbx_description
1 polymer ?
#
loop_
_entity_poly.entity_id
_entity_poly.type
_entity_poly.pdbx_seq_one_letter_code
_entity_poly.pdbx_strand_id
1 'polypeptide(L)'
;VESYGAELYSSALTAVNDYGRRLSLAALGEVAGGIYSAEDFLDDDGFGGEGLALRVSIEISEAGISYDFTESSDQVRGNLNCPESVAAAAAYYCHCCLLPVGAPLCAGLFKDLKILTRKPSIVNPAFPAAVAAGNVETSMRLVDLVFRALAKALPHRIPAASQGTMNNVAMGAAGANGLSWDYYETLAGGAGAGPHRPGRSAVHTHMTNTLNTPAESLEYHYPLRLTRFAIRRGSGGLGLHAGGEGLIREIEFLEEAQVSLLTERRRFAPWGLDGGGDGEVGYNWLNGEKIAAKADIFAVAGDRLLIETPGGGGWGTPPD
;
A
#
# COMPACT_ATOMS: atom_id res chain seq x y z
N VAL A 1 4.56 -32.55 17.10
CA VAL A 1 4.47 -33.96 16.65
C VAL A 1 4.90 -34.88 17.79
N GLU A 2 6.05 -34.63 18.42
CA GLU A 2 6.59 -35.48 19.50
C GLU A 2 5.63 -35.60 20.69
N SER A 3 4.94 -34.51 21.08
CA SER A 3 4.04 -34.51 22.26
C SER A 3 2.67 -35.16 22.02
N TYR A 4 2.17 -35.14 20.78
CA TYR A 4 0.79 -35.54 20.45
C TYR A 4 0.69 -36.67 19.42
N GLY A 5 1.81 -37.07 18.81
CA GLY A 5 1.84 -38.01 17.70
C GLY A 5 1.43 -37.41 16.35
N ALA A 6 1.87 -38.03 15.25
CA ALA A 6 1.68 -37.52 13.90
C ALA A 6 0.20 -37.53 13.45
N GLU A 7 -0.57 -38.53 13.87
CA GLU A 7 -1.98 -38.69 13.51
C GLU A 7 -2.85 -37.58 14.10
N LEU A 8 -2.71 -37.32 15.42
CA LEU A 8 -3.46 -36.25 16.08
C LEU A 8 -3.04 -34.87 15.56
N TYR A 9 -1.74 -34.65 15.28
CA TYR A 9 -1.27 -33.42 14.68
C TYR A 9 -1.89 -33.18 13.28
N SER A 10 -1.89 -34.19 12.42
CA SER A 10 -2.49 -34.11 11.08
C SER A 10 -3.99 -33.83 11.13
N SER A 11 -4.72 -34.52 12.01
CA SER A 11 -6.15 -34.30 12.20
C SER A 11 -6.48 -32.92 12.73
N ALA A 12 -5.65 -32.39 13.64
CA ALA A 12 -5.80 -31.03 14.17
C ALA A 12 -5.56 -29.96 13.08
N LEU A 13 -4.56 -30.12 12.22
CA LEU A 13 -4.33 -29.23 11.07
C LEU A 13 -5.54 -29.20 10.12
N THR A 14 -6.13 -30.37 9.82
CA THR A 14 -7.34 -30.46 9.00
C THR A 14 -8.50 -29.73 9.67
N ALA A 15 -8.71 -29.95 10.96
CA ALA A 15 -9.79 -29.32 11.73
C ALA A 15 -9.67 -27.79 11.77
N VAL A 16 -8.43 -27.25 11.94
CA VAL A 16 -8.18 -25.80 11.90
C VAL A 16 -8.49 -25.23 10.52
N ASN A 17 -8.07 -25.90 9.44
CA ASN A 17 -8.38 -25.45 8.07
C ASN A 17 -9.89 -25.50 7.78
N ASP A 18 -10.59 -26.55 8.20
CA ASP A 18 -12.04 -26.63 8.05
C ASP A 18 -12.78 -25.57 8.88
N TYR A 19 -12.29 -25.27 10.06
CA TYR A 19 -12.80 -24.17 10.87
C TYR A 19 -12.59 -22.81 10.19
N GLY A 20 -11.38 -22.53 9.71
CA GLY A 20 -11.08 -21.31 8.96
C GLY A 20 -11.96 -21.15 7.72
N ARG A 21 -12.16 -22.22 6.95
CA ARG A 21 -13.06 -22.21 5.79
C ARG A 21 -14.50 -21.82 6.17
N ARG A 22 -15.03 -22.39 7.25
CA ARG A 22 -16.40 -22.04 7.71
C ARG A 22 -16.50 -20.58 8.14
N LEU A 23 -15.46 -20.02 8.81
CA LEU A 23 -15.43 -18.60 9.16
C LEU A 23 -15.42 -17.72 7.91
N SER A 24 -14.62 -18.07 6.91
CA SER A 24 -14.54 -17.35 5.63
C SER A 24 -15.90 -17.33 4.93
N LEU A 25 -16.52 -18.49 4.75
CA LEU A 25 -17.84 -18.59 4.10
C LEU A 25 -18.94 -17.87 4.90
N ALA A 26 -18.91 -17.92 6.24
CA ALA A 26 -19.87 -17.21 7.07
C ALA A 26 -19.73 -15.69 6.90
N ALA A 27 -18.49 -15.16 6.87
CA ALA A 27 -18.24 -13.73 6.65
C ALA A 27 -18.68 -13.27 5.25
N LEU A 28 -18.50 -14.11 4.22
CA LEU A 28 -18.98 -13.83 2.86
C LEU A 28 -20.51 -13.93 2.76
N GLY A 29 -21.15 -14.81 3.52
CA GLY A 29 -22.62 -14.95 3.56
C GLY A 29 -23.35 -13.71 4.11
N GLU A 30 -22.64 -12.81 4.81
CA GLU A 30 -23.17 -11.52 5.25
C GLU A 30 -23.10 -10.44 4.15
N VAL A 31 -22.41 -10.72 3.04
CA VAL A 31 -22.23 -9.80 1.92
C VAL A 31 -23.23 -10.12 0.82
N ALA A 32 -23.88 -9.10 0.27
CA ALA A 32 -24.78 -9.29 -0.86
C ALA A 32 -24.02 -9.94 -2.03
N GLY A 33 -24.56 -11.04 -2.59
CA GLY A 33 -24.01 -11.66 -3.78
C GLY A 33 -24.11 -10.74 -4.98
N GLY A 34 -23.14 -10.82 -5.89
CA GLY A 34 -23.09 -9.95 -7.06
C GLY A 34 -21.69 -9.70 -7.59
N ILE A 35 -21.58 -8.79 -8.57
CA ILE A 35 -20.33 -8.37 -9.19
C ILE A 35 -20.06 -6.90 -8.84
N TYR A 36 -18.89 -6.63 -8.28
CA TYR A 36 -18.47 -5.32 -7.80
C TYR A 36 -17.13 -4.97 -8.44
N SER A 37 -17.10 -3.95 -9.28
CA SER A 37 -15.87 -3.57 -10.00
C SER A 37 -15.37 -2.20 -9.57
N ALA A 38 -14.05 -2.00 -9.63
CA ALA A 38 -13.40 -0.73 -9.38
C ALA A 38 -12.17 -0.55 -10.27
N GLU A 39 -11.74 0.71 -10.40
CA GLU A 39 -10.53 1.11 -11.11
C GLU A 39 -9.77 2.12 -10.24
N ASP A 40 -8.43 2.04 -10.25
CA ASP A 40 -7.50 3.02 -9.69
C ASP A 40 -6.25 3.08 -10.58
N PHE A 41 -5.37 4.07 -10.38
CA PHE A 41 -4.24 4.31 -11.28
C PHE A 41 -2.95 4.45 -10.50
N LEU A 42 -1.86 3.85 -10.99
CA LEU A 42 -0.51 4.24 -10.63
C LEU A 42 -0.09 5.46 -11.47
N ASP A 43 0.76 6.31 -10.90
CA ASP A 43 1.10 7.61 -11.50
C ASP A 43 1.82 7.47 -12.84
N ASP A 44 2.91 6.72 -12.87
CA ASP A 44 3.77 6.49 -14.04
C ASP A 44 4.67 5.27 -13.83
N ASP A 45 5.36 4.81 -14.90
CA ASP A 45 6.32 3.70 -14.82
C ASP A 45 7.79 4.15 -14.72
N GLY A 46 8.04 5.46 -14.65
CA GLY A 46 9.40 6.04 -14.68
C GLY A 46 10.04 6.06 -16.08
N PHE A 47 9.38 5.58 -17.12
CA PHE A 47 9.90 5.46 -18.51
C PHE A 47 8.97 6.08 -19.55
N GLY A 48 8.01 6.90 -19.13
CA GLY A 48 7.10 7.62 -20.02
C GLY A 48 5.69 7.00 -20.13
N GLY A 49 5.45 5.85 -19.52
CA GLY A 49 4.09 5.33 -19.32
C GLY A 49 3.41 6.07 -18.16
N GLU A 50 2.21 6.59 -18.36
CA GLU A 50 1.46 7.36 -17.37
C GLU A 50 0.05 6.81 -17.17
N GLY A 51 -0.50 6.99 -15.95
CA GLY A 51 -1.86 6.60 -15.64
C GLY A 51 -2.10 5.10 -15.81
N LEU A 52 -1.25 4.26 -15.22
CA LEU A 52 -1.34 2.81 -15.37
C LEU A 52 -2.56 2.28 -14.62
N ALA A 53 -3.57 1.85 -15.36
CA ALA A 53 -4.83 1.40 -14.79
C ALA A 53 -4.70 0.04 -14.10
N LEU A 54 -5.16 -0.02 -12.86
CA LEU A 54 -5.43 -1.25 -12.12
C LEU A 54 -6.93 -1.42 -12.03
N ARG A 55 -7.43 -2.59 -12.42
CA ARG A 55 -8.86 -2.91 -12.42
C ARG A 55 -9.12 -4.19 -11.67
N VAL A 56 -10.22 -4.23 -10.94
CA VAL A 56 -10.70 -5.44 -10.29
C VAL A 56 -12.19 -5.59 -10.52
N SER A 57 -12.62 -6.82 -10.78
CA SER A 57 -14.01 -7.25 -10.71
C SER A 57 -14.12 -8.35 -9.65
N ILE A 58 -14.91 -8.13 -8.62
CA ILE A 58 -15.10 -9.06 -7.51
C ILE A 58 -16.46 -9.70 -7.65
N GLU A 59 -16.50 -11.01 -7.84
CA GLU A 59 -17.73 -11.79 -7.83
C GLU A 59 -17.88 -12.51 -6.49
N ILE A 60 -19.01 -12.28 -5.82
CA ILE A 60 -19.37 -12.90 -4.54
C ILE A 60 -20.58 -13.78 -4.76
N SER A 61 -20.48 -15.07 -4.40
CA SER A 61 -21.53 -16.06 -4.54
C SER A 61 -21.47 -17.06 -3.38
N GLU A 62 -22.45 -17.98 -3.33
CA GLU A 62 -22.45 -19.09 -2.37
C GLU A 62 -21.21 -20.00 -2.50
N ALA A 63 -20.58 -20.04 -3.70
CA ALA A 63 -19.38 -20.82 -3.96
C ALA A 63 -18.08 -20.19 -3.43
N GLY A 64 -18.12 -18.93 -2.98
CA GLY A 64 -16.97 -18.17 -2.52
C GLY A 64 -16.84 -16.81 -3.18
N ILE A 65 -15.60 -16.33 -3.27
CA ILE A 65 -15.27 -15.03 -3.84
C ILE A 65 -14.20 -15.16 -4.93
N SER A 66 -14.37 -14.44 -6.02
CA SER A 66 -13.40 -14.35 -7.13
C SER A 66 -12.94 -12.92 -7.30
N TYR A 67 -11.63 -12.71 -7.37
CA TYR A 67 -10.98 -11.42 -7.65
C TYR A 67 -10.38 -11.49 -9.05
N ASP A 68 -10.97 -10.80 -10.00
CA ASP A 68 -10.54 -10.76 -11.41
C ASP A 68 -9.81 -9.44 -11.70
N PHE A 69 -8.51 -9.52 -11.95
CA PHE A 69 -7.63 -8.42 -12.31
C PHE A 69 -7.24 -8.43 -13.79
N THR A 70 -7.88 -9.24 -14.62
CA THR A 70 -7.48 -9.47 -16.03
C THR A 70 -7.50 -8.21 -16.89
N GLU A 71 -8.35 -7.24 -16.55
CA GLU A 71 -8.49 -5.96 -17.26
C GLU A 71 -7.49 -4.88 -16.83
N SER A 72 -6.56 -5.19 -15.91
CA SER A 72 -5.47 -4.27 -15.54
C SER A 72 -4.51 -4.07 -16.71
N SER A 73 -3.78 -2.94 -16.70
CA SER A 73 -2.81 -2.54 -17.74
C SER A 73 -1.84 -3.65 -18.11
N ASP A 74 -1.29 -3.56 -19.29
CA ASP A 74 -0.22 -4.42 -19.76
C ASP A 74 1.02 -4.28 -18.86
N GLN A 75 1.91 -5.26 -18.96
CA GLN A 75 3.24 -5.20 -18.37
C GLN A 75 3.97 -3.94 -18.82
N VAL A 76 4.61 -3.25 -17.88
CA VAL A 76 5.35 -2.01 -18.13
C VAL A 76 6.86 -2.24 -18.13
N ARG A 77 7.60 -1.27 -18.67
CA ARG A 77 9.06 -1.29 -18.69
C ARG A 77 9.65 -1.06 -17.30
N GLY A 78 9.02 -0.21 -16.50
CA GLY A 78 9.43 0.11 -15.14
C GLY A 78 9.24 -1.06 -14.17
N ASN A 79 9.67 -0.88 -12.94
CA ASN A 79 9.72 -1.91 -11.91
C ASN A 79 8.41 -2.10 -11.12
N LEU A 80 7.30 -1.44 -11.55
CA LEU A 80 5.97 -1.52 -10.91
C LEU A 80 5.22 -2.82 -11.19
N ASN A 81 5.72 -3.68 -12.09
CA ASN A 81 5.08 -4.96 -12.34
C ASN A 81 5.00 -5.79 -11.05
N CYS A 82 3.82 -6.31 -10.77
CA CYS A 82 3.49 -7.01 -9.55
C CYS A 82 3.35 -8.51 -9.85
N PRO A 83 4.19 -9.39 -9.28
CA PRO A 83 4.00 -10.84 -9.42
C PRO A 83 2.60 -11.26 -8.95
N GLU A 84 2.02 -12.25 -9.63
CA GLU A 84 0.69 -12.78 -9.31
C GLU A 84 0.52 -13.14 -7.82
N SER A 85 1.56 -13.71 -7.21
CA SER A 85 1.57 -14.04 -5.78
C SER A 85 1.39 -12.82 -4.87
N VAL A 86 1.91 -11.67 -5.27
CA VAL A 86 1.78 -10.42 -4.52
C VAL A 86 0.38 -9.82 -4.72
N ALA A 87 -0.16 -9.88 -5.94
CA ALA A 87 -1.55 -9.48 -6.21
C ALA A 87 -2.54 -10.36 -5.41
N ALA A 88 -2.29 -11.67 -5.35
CA ALA A 88 -3.05 -12.58 -4.50
C ALA A 88 -2.94 -12.24 -3.01
N ALA A 89 -1.73 -11.91 -2.53
CA ALA A 89 -1.52 -11.50 -1.13
C ALA A 89 -2.32 -10.24 -0.76
N ALA A 90 -2.40 -9.25 -1.66
CA ALA A 90 -3.22 -8.05 -1.47
C ALA A 90 -4.72 -8.40 -1.35
N ALA A 91 -5.24 -9.28 -2.22
CA ALA A 91 -6.63 -9.75 -2.13
C ALA A 91 -6.88 -10.56 -0.85
N TYR A 92 -5.96 -11.44 -0.45
CA TYR A 92 -6.04 -12.21 0.79
C TYR A 92 -6.02 -11.30 2.03
N TYR A 93 -5.20 -10.26 2.03
CA TYR A 93 -5.19 -9.26 3.08
C TYR A 93 -6.57 -8.59 3.22
N CYS A 94 -7.16 -8.13 2.11
CA CYS A 94 -8.48 -7.51 2.13
C CYS A 94 -9.55 -8.50 2.63
N HIS A 95 -9.48 -9.76 2.22
CA HIS A 95 -10.38 -10.80 2.72
C HIS A 95 -10.25 -11.00 4.23
N CYS A 96 -9.02 -11.07 4.75
CA CYS A 96 -8.78 -11.18 6.19
C CYS A 96 -9.37 -10.01 6.99
N CYS A 97 -9.41 -8.80 6.40
CA CYS A 97 -10.04 -7.64 7.04
C CYS A 97 -11.56 -7.76 7.19
N LEU A 98 -12.20 -8.67 6.45
CA LEU A 98 -13.64 -8.97 6.57
C LEU A 98 -13.96 -10.01 7.64
N LEU A 99 -12.97 -10.75 8.12
CA LEU A 99 -13.13 -11.83 9.08
C LEU A 99 -13.33 -11.30 10.51
N PRO A 100 -13.96 -12.08 11.39
CA PRO A 100 -14.05 -11.72 12.80
C PRO A 100 -12.67 -11.67 13.46
N VAL A 101 -12.53 -10.79 14.45
CA VAL A 101 -11.29 -10.66 15.24
C VAL A 101 -10.97 -12.01 15.91
N GLY A 102 -9.71 -12.46 15.76
CA GLY A 102 -9.25 -13.73 16.32
C GLY A 102 -9.44 -14.93 15.38
N ALA A 103 -9.89 -14.74 14.15
CA ALA A 103 -9.88 -15.82 13.16
C ALA A 103 -8.43 -16.35 12.98
N PRO A 104 -8.21 -17.69 13.04
CA PRO A 104 -6.89 -18.26 12.89
C PRO A 104 -6.40 -18.10 11.45
N LEU A 105 -5.20 -17.53 11.26
CA LEU A 105 -4.57 -17.47 9.95
C LEU A 105 -4.16 -18.88 9.50
N CYS A 106 -4.94 -19.47 8.63
CA CYS A 106 -4.70 -20.81 8.06
C CYS A 106 -5.12 -20.87 6.60
N ALA A 107 -4.64 -21.87 5.86
CA ALA A 107 -4.95 -22.04 4.44
C ALA A 107 -6.45 -22.22 4.18
N GLY A 108 -7.21 -22.72 5.15
CA GLY A 108 -8.66 -22.89 5.05
C GLY A 108 -9.41 -21.58 4.77
N LEU A 109 -8.91 -20.43 5.27
CA LEU A 109 -9.53 -19.11 5.02
C LEU A 109 -9.60 -18.76 3.54
N PHE A 110 -8.68 -19.28 2.73
CA PHE A 110 -8.48 -18.89 1.32
C PHE A 110 -8.94 -19.97 0.34
N LYS A 111 -9.51 -21.10 0.84
CA LYS A 111 -9.83 -22.27 0.01
C LYS A 111 -10.87 -21.98 -1.07
N ASP A 112 -11.82 -21.09 -0.80
CA ASP A 112 -12.91 -20.72 -1.70
C ASP A 112 -12.68 -19.32 -2.35
N LEU A 113 -11.43 -18.85 -2.35
CA LEU A 113 -10.98 -17.63 -3.04
C LEU A 113 -10.33 -17.99 -4.36
N LYS A 114 -10.72 -17.28 -5.42
CA LYS A 114 -10.10 -17.38 -6.74
C LYS A 114 -9.46 -16.04 -7.12
N ILE A 115 -8.25 -16.11 -7.63
CA ILE A 115 -7.54 -14.95 -8.18
C ILE A 115 -7.36 -15.18 -9.67
N LEU A 116 -7.84 -14.26 -10.48
CA LEU A 116 -7.74 -14.30 -11.93
C LEU A 116 -6.87 -13.14 -12.40
N THR A 117 -5.87 -13.46 -13.19
CA THR A 117 -4.94 -12.49 -13.79
C THR A 117 -4.71 -12.83 -15.26
N ARG A 118 -4.29 -11.85 -16.03
CA ARG A 118 -3.86 -12.04 -17.43
C ARG A 118 -2.33 -11.99 -17.51
N LYS A 119 -1.73 -12.84 -18.30
CA LYS A 119 -0.28 -12.83 -18.57
C LYS A 119 -0.01 -12.54 -20.04
N PRO A 120 0.83 -11.56 -20.40
CA PRO A 120 1.51 -10.61 -19.52
C PRO A 120 0.58 -9.44 -19.11
N SER A 121 0.71 -9.00 -17.87
CA SER A 121 0.05 -7.78 -17.38
C SER A 121 0.87 -7.19 -16.22
N ILE A 122 0.52 -5.99 -15.79
CA ILE A 122 1.16 -5.33 -14.63
C ILE A 122 0.99 -6.14 -13.32
N VAL A 123 -0.01 -6.99 -13.21
CA VAL A 123 -0.31 -7.84 -12.03
C VAL A 123 0.06 -9.32 -12.22
N ASN A 124 0.56 -9.70 -13.39
CA ASN A 124 1.14 -11.02 -13.68
C ASN A 124 2.12 -10.90 -14.86
N PRO A 125 3.31 -10.32 -14.62
CA PRO A 125 4.27 -10.08 -15.68
C PRO A 125 4.92 -11.37 -16.19
N ALA A 126 5.35 -11.33 -17.45
CA ALA A 126 6.18 -12.37 -18.05
C ALA A 126 7.66 -12.08 -17.77
N PHE A 127 8.44 -13.13 -17.53
CA PHE A 127 9.89 -13.04 -17.39
C PHE A 127 10.55 -12.66 -18.73
N PRO A 128 11.63 -11.83 -18.75
CA PRO A 128 12.18 -11.07 -17.62
C PRO A 128 11.48 -9.70 -17.48
N ALA A 129 10.88 -9.44 -16.32
CA ALA A 129 10.27 -8.15 -16.01
C ALA A 129 10.85 -7.58 -14.72
N ALA A 130 11.00 -6.27 -14.64
CA ALA A 130 11.35 -5.59 -13.41
C ALA A 130 10.14 -5.56 -12.47
N VAL A 131 10.27 -6.09 -11.24
CA VAL A 131 9.16 -6.34 -10.31
C VAL A 131 9.38 -5.77 -8.91
N ALA A 132 10.51 -5.11 -8.66
CA ALA A 132 10.91 -4.69 -7.32
C ALA A 132 9.86 -3.78 -6.64
N ALA A 133 9.28 -2.85 -7.39
CA ALA A 133 8.25 -1.93 -6.90
C ALA A 133 6.84 -2.53 -6.87
N GLY A 134 6.62 -3.68 -7.47
CA GLY A 134 5.34 -4.38 -7.42
C GLY A 134 4.90 -4.70 -6.00
N ASN A 135 5.86 -5.09 -5.15
CA ASN A 135 5.60 -5.38 -3.74
C ASN A 135 5.39 -4.14 -2.87
N VAL A 136 6.04 -3.02 -3.19
CA VAL A 136 6.03 -1.83 -2.32
C VAL A 136 5.08 -0.72 -2.79
N GLU A 137 4.73 -0.68 -4.08
CA GLU A 137 3.82 0.34 -4.60
C GLU A 137 2.53 -0.26 -5.18
N THR A 138 2.64 -1.19 -6.13
CA THR A 138 1.46 -1.77 -6.77
C THR A 138 0.60 -2.54 -5.78
N SER A 139 1.19 -3.28 -4.84
CA SER A 139 0.47 -4.01 -3.80
C SER A 139 -0.37 -3.09 -2.92
N MET A 140 0.17 -1.93 -2.52
CA MET A 140 -0.55 -0.93 -1.73
C MET A 140 -1.78 -0.42 -2.49
N ARG A 141 -1.61 -0.12 -3.79
CA ARG A 141 -2.70 0.34 -4.63
C ARG A 141 -3.75 -0.75 -4.87
N LEU A 142 -3.33 -2.03 -5.02
CA LEU A 142 -4.27 -3.15 -5.15
C LEU A 142 -5.16 -3.32 -3.92
N VAL A 143 -4.64 -3.07 -2.72
CA VAL A 143 -5.47 -3.12 -1.49
C VAL A 143 -6.54 -2.03 -1.52
N ASP A 144 -6.16 -0.77 -1.79
CA ASP A 144 -7.13 0.32 -1.91
C ASP A 144 -8.18 0.01 -3.01
N LEU A 145 -7.73 -0.49 -4.17
CA LEU A 145 -8.60 -0.88 -5.29
C LEU A 145 -9.63 -1.95 -4.90
N VAL A 146 -9.18 -3.02 -4.22
CA VAL A 146 -10.07 -4.10 -3.75
C VAL A 146 -11.07 -3.55 -2.73
N PHE A 147 -10.63 -2.72 -1.79
CA PHE A 147 -11.54 -2.07 -0.86
C PHE A 147 -12.53 -1.14 -1.57
N ARG A 148 -12.13 -0.40 -2.60
CA ARG A 148 -13.03 0.43 -3.40
C ARG A 148 -14.15 -0.38 -4.05
N ALA A 149 -13.83 -1.57 -4.56
CA ALA A 149 -14.84 -2.49 -5.10
C ALA A 149 -15.76 -3.04 -4.00
N LEU A 150 -15.18 -3.51 -2.88
CA LEU A 150 -15.91 -4.05 -1.74
C LEU A 150 -16.79 -3.00 -1.05
N ALA A 151 -16.45 -1.72 -1.09
CA ALA A 151 -17.28 -0.64 -0.53
C ALA A 151 -18.67 -0.57 -1.16
N LYS A 152 -18.82 -1.02 -2.42
CA LYS A 152 -20.14 -1.10 -3.09
C LYS A 152 -21.03 -2.17 -2.49
N ALA A 153 -20.44 -3.25 -1.95
CA ALA A 153 -21.15 -4.32 -1.26
C ALA A 153 -21.29 -4.06 0.25
N LEU A 154 -20.34 -3.36 0.83
CA LEU A 154 -20.18 -3.13 2.28
C LEU A 154 -19.95 -1.66 2.60
N PRO A 155 -20.85 -0.72 2.25
CA PRO A 155 -20.61 0.72 2.38
C PRO A 155 -20.28 1.17 3.81
N HIS A 156 -20.81 0.48 4.82
CA HIS A 156 -20.60 0.83 6.24
C HIS A 156 -19.48 0.04 6.93
N ARG A 157 -18.63 -0.68 6.18
CA ARG A 157 -17.52 -1.46 6.72
C ARG A 157 -16.16 -1.06 6.15
N ILE A 158 -16.14 -0.54 4.93
CA ILE A 158 -14.90 -0.29 4.19
C ILE A 158 -14.45 1.16 4.41
N PRO A 159 -13.15 1.41 4.67
CA PRO A 159 -12.59 2.75 4.76
C PRO A 159 -12.36 3.37 3.38
N ALA A 160 -12.19 4.69 3.34
CA ALA A 160 -11.64 5.42 2.21
C ALA A 160 -10.18 5.03 1.94
N ALA A 161 -9.60 5.49 0.83
CA ALA A 161 -8.23 5.15 0.44
C ALA A 161 -7.20 5.59 1.47
N SER A 162 -6.21 4.75 1.68
CA SER A 162 -4.99 5.12 2.39
C SER A 162 -4.08 5.99 1.52
N GLN A 163 -2.93 6.43 2.06
CA GLN A 163 -1.87 7.06 1.27
C GLN A 163 -1.48 6.25 0.01
N GLY A 164 -1.70 4.94 -0.01
CA GLY A 164 -1.56 4.05 -1.17
C GLY A 164 -0.17 3.98 -1.79
N THR A 165 0.89 4.23 -1.02
CA THR A 165 2.30 4.19 -1.39
C THR A 165 3.14 3.92 -0.15
N MET A 166 4.31 3.31 -0.31
CA MET A 166 5.28 3.18 0.78
C MET A 166 6.24 4.36 0.86
N ASN A 167 6.22 5.27 -0.12
CA ASN A 167 7.12 6.43 -0.20
C ASN A 167 8.58 6.02 0.05
N ASN A 168 9.10 5.15 -0.81
CA ASN A 168 10.43 4.56 -0.62
C ASN A 168 11.53 5.59 -0.91
N VAL A 169 12.52 5.64 -0.05
CA VAL A 169 13.75 6.39 -0.24
C VAL A 169 14.94 5.50 0.06
N ALA A 170 15.84 5.36 -0.91
CA ALA A 170 17.13 4.70 -0.76
C ALA A 170 18.22 5.73 -0.94
N MET A 171 19.24 5.70 -0.09
CA MET A 171 20.37 6.63 -0.11
C MET A 171 21.65 5.86 0.17
N GLY A 172 22.76 6.28 -0.43
CA GLY A 172 24.04 5.66 -0.14
C GLY A 172 25.21 6.32 -0.85
N ALA A 173 26.41 6.08 -0.36
CA ALA A 173 27.64 6.53 -0.97
C ALA A 173 28.82 5.57 -0.70
N ALA A 174 29.82 5.62 -1.58
CA ALA A 174 31.15 5.13 -1.26
C ALA A 174 31.88 6.27 -0.53
N GLY A 175 32.01 6.16 0.78
CA GLY A 175 32.63 7.21 1.59
C GLY A 175 34.12 7.43 1.24
N ALA A 176 34.59 8.64 1.50
CA ALA A 176 35.99 9.07 1.19
C ALA A 176 37.07 8.17 1.82
N ASN A 177 36.75 7.45 2.88
CA ASN A 177 37.65 6.53 3.58
C ASN A 177 37.53 5.08 3.13
N GLY A 178 36.82 4.80 1.99
CA GLY A 178 36.54 3.45 1.51
C GLY A 178 35.45 2.72 2.29
N LEU A 179 34.82 3.37 3.27
CA LEU A 179 33.64 2.86 3.96
C LEU A 179 32.40 3.29 3.16
N SER A 180 31.69 2.32 2.60
CA SER A 180 30.38 2.56 1.98
C SER A 180 29.29 2.52 3.03
N TRP A 181 28.25 3.32 2.81
CA TRP A 181 27.02 3.24 3.58
C TRP A 181 25.82 3.17 2.64
N ASP A 182 24.78 2.50 3.08
CA ASP A 182 23.48 2.48 2.44
C ASP A 182 22.39 2.57 3.49
N TYR A 183 21.32 3.26 3.13
CA TYR A 183 20.14 3.44 3.95
C TYR A 183 18.89 3.33 3.10
N TYR A 184 17.91 2.58 3.59
CA TYR A 184 16.59 2.46 2.97
C TYR A 184 15.50 2.67 4.01
N GLU A 185 14.50 3.47 3.66
CA GLU A 185 13.35 3.72 4.52
C GLU A 185 12.06 3.80 3.69
N THR A 186 10.96 3.36 4.28
CA THR A 186 9.61 3.65 3.83
C THR A 186 8.99 4.70 4.74
N LEU A 187 8.24 5.66 4.18
CA LEU A 187 7.66 6.75 4.95
C LEU A 187 6.16 6.55 5.16
N ALA A 188 5.73 6.77 6.40
CA ALA A 188 4.32 6.75 6.79
C ALA A 188 3.52 7.88 6.13
N GLY A 189 2.19 7.75 6.11
CA GLY A 189 1.28 8.77 5.59
C GLY A 189 -0.10 8.67 6.20
N GLY A 190 -1.12 9.20 5.54
CA GLY A 190 -2.48 9.19 6.05
C GLY A 190 -3.18 7.85 5.82
N ALA A 191 -3.85 7.32 6.84
CA ALA A 191 -4.82 6.24 6.66
C ALA A 191 -6.17 6.80 6.20
N GLY A 192 -6.92 6.06 5.40
CA GLY A 192 -8.29 6.41 5.04
C GLY A 192 -9.20 6.42 6.28
N ALA A 193 -10.18 7.33 6.28
CA ALA A 193 -11.23 7.36 7.29
C ALA A 193 -12.20 6.19 7.08
N GLY A 194 -12.74 5.68 8.16
CA GLY A 194 -13.79 4.66 8.12
C GLY A 194 -15.15 5.20 8.54
N PRO A 195 -16.21 4.38 8.44
CA PRO A 195 -17.58 4.79 8.74
C PRO A 195 -17.80 5.19 10.21
N HIS A 196 -16.89 4.82 11.12
CA HIS A 196 -17.05 5.01 12.56
C HIS A 196 -15.93 5.83 13.21
N ARG A 197 -14.89 6.21 12.46
CA ARG A 197 -13.73 6.92 13.01
C ARG A 197 -12.89 7.60 11.93
N PRO A 198 -12.19 8.69 12.30
CA PRO A 198 -11.24 9.34 11.39
C PRO A 198 -10.05 8.41 11.07
N GLY A 199 -9.39 8.70 9.96
CA GLY A 199 -8.12 8.09 9.60
C GLY A 199 -7.01 8.47 10.57
N ARG A 200 -6.06 7.55 10.79
CA ARG A 200 -4.88 7.85 11.59
C ARG A 200 -3.85 8.58 10.74
N SER A 201 -3.21 9.60 11.35
CA SER A 201 -2.16 10.38 10.70
C SER A 201 -0.79 9.74 10.86
N ALA A 202 0.06 9.88 9.84
CA ALA A 202 1.47 9.46 9.85
C ALA A 202 1.66 8.00 10.29
N VAL A 203 0.91 7.07 9.67
CA VAL A 203 0.98 5.63 9.97
C VAL A 203 1.29 4.82 8.71
N HIS A 204 1.93 3.69 8.90
CA HIS A 204 2.04 2.67 7.87
C HIS A 204 0.72 1.90 7.78
N THR A 205 0.27 1.61 6.55
CA THR A 205 -1.02 0.98 6.27
C THR A 205 -0.87 -0.26 5.42
N HIS A 206 -1.84 -1.17 5.48
CA HIS A 206 -2.01 -2.31 4.57
C HIS A 206 -0.78 -3.22 4.47
N MET A 207 -0.08 -3.20 3.31
CA MET A 207 1.02 -4.11 2.98
C MET A 207 2.36 -3.70 3.60
N THR A 208 2.41 -2.63 4.39
CA THR A 208 3.61 -2.17 5.09
C THR A 208 3.40 -2.15 6.60
N ASN A 209 4.42 -2.56 7.34
CA ASN A 209 4.41 -2.63 8.80
C ASN A 209 5.80 -2.29 9.35
N THR A 210 6.29 -1.10 9.03
CA THR A 210 7.58 -0.59 9.48
C THR A 210 7.39 0.61 10.40
N LEU A 211 8.49 1.07 11.00
CA LEU A 211 8.57 2.32 11.74
C LEU A 211 9.63 3.20 11.10
N ASN A 212 9.44 4.52 11.16
CA ASN A 212 10.49 5.43 10.72
C ASN A 212 11.68 5.42 11.69
N THR A 213 12.88 5.52 11.14
CA THR A 213 14.10 5.56 11.95
C THR A 213 14.12 6.83 12.79
N PRO A 214 14.38 6.75 14.11
CA PRO A 214 14.56 7.91 14.98
C PRO A 214 15.67 8.82 14.50
N ALA A 215 15.52 10.14 14.71
CA ALA A 215 16.48 11.14 14.25
C ALA A 215 17.90 10.86 14.77
N GLU A 216 18.00 10.55 16.05
CA GLU A 216 19.28 10.29 16.73
C GLU A 216 20.00 9.07 16.12
N SER A 217 19.25 8.02 15.78
CA SER A 217 19.83 6.82 15.16
C SER A 217 20.26 7.10 13.72
N LEU A 218 19.46 7.86 12.95
CA LEU A 218 19.80 8.25 11.58
C LEU A 218 21.09 9.07 11.55
N GLU A 219 21.15 10.13 12.36
CA GLU A 219 22.27 11.10 12.41
C GLU A 219 23.56 10.50 12.99
N TYR A 220 23.41 9.48 13.86
CA TYR A 220 24.57 8.79 14.44
C TYR A 220 25.26 7.84 13.46
N HIS A 221 24.46 7.16 12.61
CA HIS A 221 25.01 6.11 11.74
C HIS A 221 25.32 6.56 10.31
N TYR A 222 24.70 7.67 9.87
CA TYR A 222 24.79 8.14 8.48
C TYR A 222 25.19 9.63 8.42
N PRO A 223 25.85 10.08 7.36
CA PRO A 223 26.17 11.49 7.16
C PRO A 223 24.94 12.29 6.71
N LEU A 224 23.87 12.19 7.48
CA LEU A 224 22.56 12.77 7.25
C LEU A 224 22.11 13.55 8.47
N ARG A 225 21.37 14.65 8.28
CA ARG A 225 20.71 15.40 9.34
C ARG A 225 19.22 15.49 9.08
N LEU A 226 18.39 15.09 10.04
CA LEU A 226 16.95 15.25 9.97
C LEU A 226 16.55 16.67 10.40
N THR A 227 16.29 17.55 9.44
CA THR A 227 15.98 18.97 9.71
C THR A 227 14.50 19.19 10.04
N ARG A 228 13.60 18.27 9.55
CA ARG A 228 12.17 18.34 9.85
C ARG A 228 11.54 16.96 9.85
N PHE A 229 10.78 16.68 10.90
CA PHE A 229 9.91 15.49 11.01
C PHE A 229 8.60 15.92 11.66
N ALA A 230 7.51 15.97 10.88
CA ALA A 230 6.23 16.54 11.34
C ALA A 230 5.04 15.93 10.62
N ILE A 231 3.87 16.05 11.21
CA ILE A 231 2.60 15.75 10.53
C ILE A 231 2.32 16.85 9.51
N ARG A 232 1.97 16.45 8.27
CA ARG A 232 1.57 17.34 7.19
C ARG A 232 0.11 17.76 7.37
N ARG A 233 -0.10 18.84 8.13
CA ARG A 233 -1.43 19.34 8.48
C ARG A 233 -2.24 19.74 7.25
N GLY A 234 -3.54 19.39 7.24
CA GLY A 234 -4.47 19.70 6.15
C GLY A 234 -4.39 18.77 4.95
N SER A 235 -3.60 17.68 5.02
CA SER A 235 -3.47 16.74 3.90
C SER A 235 -4.51 15.61 3.92
N GLY A 236 -5.20 15.35 5.02
CA GLY A 236 -6.30 14.39 5.09
C GLY A 236 -7.56 14.91 4.39
N GLY A 237 -8.26 14.04 3.66
CA GLY A 237 -9.52 14.35 3.01
C GLY A 237 -10.61 14.73 4.02
N LEU A 238 -11.43 15.73 3.68
CA LEU A 238 -12.55 16.15 4.52
C LEU A 238 -13.68 15.11 4.49
N GLY A 239 -14.49 15.05 5.55
CA GLY A 239 -15.62 14.13 5.65
C GLY A 239 -16.31 14.23 7.00
N LEU A 240 -17.39 13.47 7.20
CA LEU A 240 -17.94 13.23 8.53
C LEU A 240 -16.83 12.70 9.45
N HIS A 241 -15.97 11.85 8.90
CA HIS A 241 -14.71 11.44 9.47
C HIS A 241 -13.59 11.84 8.52
N ALA A 242 -12.69 12.71 8.99
CA ALA A 242 -11.56 13.17 8.19
C ALA A 242 -10.55 12.05 7.97
N GLY A 243 -9.95 12.01 6.78
CA GLY A 243 -8.79 11.18 6.48
C GLY A 243 -7.59 11.51 7.36
N GLY A 244 -6.70 10.56 7.57
CA GLY A 244 -5.44 10.77 8.27
C GLY A 244 -4.52 11.70 7.50
N GLU A 245 -3.73 12.49 8.22
CA GLU A 245 -2.76 13.40 7.62
C GLU A 245 -1.45 12.69 7.29
N GLY A 246 -0.78 13.15 6.22
CA GLY A 246 0.51 12.69 5.80
C GLY A 246 1.64 13.12 6.73
N LEU A 247 2.85 12.89 6.28
CA LEU A 247 4.10 13.15 6.99
C LEU A 247 4.95 14.14 6.18
N ILE A 248 5.71 14.97 6.88
CA ILE A 248 6.80 15.78 6.34
C ILE A 248 8.11 15.21 6.87
N ARG A 249 9.04 14.87 5.98
CA ARG A 249 10.39 14.44 6.33
C ARG A 249 11.40 15.18 5.47
N GLU A 250 12.26 15.97 6.10
CA GLU A 250 13.32 16.73 5.43
C GLU A 250 14.67 16.28 5.96
N ILE A 251 15.54 15.91 5.03
CA ILE A 251 16.88 15.39 5.31
C ILE A 251 17.89 16.29 4.61
N GLU A 252 18.89 16.78 5.33
CA GLU A 252 20.07 17.47 4.83
C GLU A 252 21.21 16.45 4.67
N PHE A 253 21.85 16.44 3.51
CA PHE A 253 23.02 15.62 3.24
C PHE A 253 24.28 16.32 3.77
N LEU A 254 25.07 15.64 4.58
CA LEU A 254 26.33 16.18 5.11
C LEU A 254 27.53 15.81 4.23
N GLU A 255 27.36 14.83 3.34
CA GLU A 255 28.30 14.39 2.33
C GLU A 255 27.54 14.09 1.03
N GLU A 256 28.24 13.85 -0.07
CA GLU A 256 27.61 13.41 -1.33
C GLU A 256 26.97 12.04 -1.20
N ALA A 257 25.84 11.84 -1.88
CA ALA A 257 25.11 10.57 -1.89
C ALA A 257 24.33 10.36 -3.20
N GLN A 258 24.21 9.12 -3.60
CA GLN A 258 23.18 8.67 -4.56
C GLN A 258 21.86 8.49 -3.82
N VAL A 259 20.77 9.03 -4.38
CA VAL A 259 19.43 8.92 -3.82
C VAL A 259 18.49 8.39 -4.87
N SER A 260 17.77 7.32 -4.56
CA SER A 260 16.66 6.81 -5.37
C SER A 260 15.33 7.00 -4.65
N LEU A 261 14.41 7.70 -5.29
CA LEU A 261 13.03 7.86 -4.86
C LEU A 261 12.12 6.95 -5.67
N LEU A 262 11.25 6.25 -4.97
CA LEU A 262 10.19 5.45 -5.56
C LEU A 262 8.91 5.72 -4.77
N THR A 263 8.14 6.69 -5.26
CA THR A 263 6.94 7.18 -4.59
C THR A 263 5.76 7.21 -5.57
N GLU A 264 4.55 7.13 -5.05
CA GLU A 264 3.28 7.13 -5.77
C GLU A 264 2.31 8.14 -5.15
N ARG A 265 1.12 8.30 -5.71
CA ARG A 265 0.12 9.29 -5.24
C ARG A 265 0.65 10.73 -5.31
N ARG A 266 1.44 11.04 -6.35
CA ARG A 266 1.86 12.42 -6.65
C ARG A 266 0.96 13.05 -7.71
N ARG A 267 0.12 12.21 -8.37
CA ARG A 267 -0.81 12.62 -9.43
C ARG A 267 -2.25 12.23 -9.10
N PHE A 268 -2.49 10.98 -8.75
CA PHE A 268 -3.81 10.47 -8.40
C PHE A 268 -4.01 10.47 -6.89
N ALA A 269 -4.91 11.32 -6.40
CA ALA A 269 -5.19 11.47 -4.97
C ALA A 269 -5.76 10.20 -4.32
N PRO A 270 -5.50 9.96 -3.03
CA PRO A 270 -6.24 8.95 -2.25
C PRO A 270 -7.71 9.31 -2.18
N TRP A 271 -8.56 8.50 -2.78
CA TRP A 271 -10.00 8.78 -2.93
C TRP A 271 -10.76 8.76 -1.60
N GLY A 272 -11.71 9.70 -1.45
CA GLY A 272 -12.70 9.68 -0.38
C GLY A 272 -13.83 8.69 -0.64
N LEU A 273 -14.66 8.41 0.36
CA LEU A 273 -15.76 7.45 0.27
C LEU A 273 -17.03 8.04 0.89
N ASP A 274 -18.21 7.64 0.35
CA ASP A 274 -19.55 7.99 0.85
C ASP A 274 -19.79 9.52 1.00
N GLY A 275 -19.25 10.31 0.06
CA GLY A 275 -19.34 11.78 0.08
C GLY A 275 -18.16 12.46 0.80
N GLY A 276 -17.21 11.72 1.31
CA GLY A 276 -15.94 12.25 1.81
C GLY A 276 -15.03 12.73 0.67
N GLY A 277 -14.20 13.74 0.95
CA GLY A 277 -13.23 14.30 0.02
C GLY A 277 -11.97 13.45 -0.10
N ASP A 278 -11.26 13.64 -1.21
CA ASP A 278 -9.97 13.02 -1.44
C ASP A 278 -8.90 13.58 -0.49
N GLY A 279 -7.91 12.75 -0.14
CA GLY A 279 -6.70 13.20 0.53
C GLY A 279 -5.78 13.95 -0.43
N GLU A 280 -4.94 14.85 0.11
CA GLU A 280 -3.94 15.55 -0.69
C GLU A 280 -2.87 14.60 -1.24
N VAL A 281 -2.45 14.83 -2.47
CA VAL A 281 -1.32 14.11 -3.09
C VAL A 281 0.00 14.42 -2.37
N GLY A 282 0.98 13.54 -2.49
CA GLY A 282 2.33 13.76 -1.98
C GLY A 282 3.19 14.62 -2.90
N TYR A 283 4.31 15.12 -2.38
CA TYR A 283 5.31 15.89 -3.12
C TYR A 283 6.73 15.51 -2.70
N ASN A 284 7.66 15.63 -3.63
CA ASN A 284 9.09 15.49 -3.38
C ASN A 284 9.79 16.78 -3.84
N TRP A 285 10.74 17.27 -3.04
CA TRP A 285 11.47 18.50 -3.30
C TRP A 285 12.95 18.32 -3.02
N LEU A 286 13.79 18.87 -3.88
CA LEU A 286 15.24 18.99 -3.65
C LEU A 286 15.58 20.48 -3.65
N ASN A 287 16.13 20.99 -2.54
CA ASN A 287 16.49 22.42 -2.38
C ASN A 287 15.33 23.38 -2.68
N GLY A 288 14.09 22.97 -2.39
CA GLY A 288 12.87 23.76 -2.65
C GLY A 288 12.35 23.65 -4.09
N GLU A 289 13.00 22.92 -4.98
CA GLU A 289 12.51 22.63 -6.33
C GLU A 289 11.77 21.29 -6.34
N LYS A 290 10.59 21.25 -6.98
CA LYS A 290 9.78 20.04 -7.10
C LYS A 290 10.46 19.04 -8.03
N ILE A 291 10.57 17.80 -7.57
CA ILE A 291 11.14 16.70 -8.34
C ILE A 291 10.13 15.59 -8.61
N ALA A 292 10.46 14.68 -9.52
CA ALA A 292 9.58 13.58 -9.95
C ALA A 292 9.27 12.60 -8.82
N ALA A 293 8.18 11.86 -8.97
CA ALA A 293 7.76 10.78 -8.07
C ALA A 293 8.79 9.65 -8.01
N LYS A 294 9.40 9.36 -9.15
CA LYS A 294 10.48 8.38 -9.35
C LYS A 294 11.69 9.13 -9.85
N ALA A 295 12.75 9.16 -9.06
CA ALA A 295 13.94 9.93 -9.38
C ALA A 295 15.21 9.28 -8.84
N ASP A 296 16.24 9.31 -9.65
CA ASP A 296 17.62 9.05 -9.22
C ASP A 296 18.37 10.39 -9.18
N ILE A 297 18.91 10.72 -8.01
CA ILE A 297 19.48 12.02 -7.70
C ILE A 297 20.92 11.81 -7.21
N PHE A 298 21.82 12.68 -7.61
CA PHE A 298 23.10 12.85 -6.99
C PHE A 298 23.05 14.09 -6.08
N ALA A 299 22.99 13.87 -4.76
CA ALA A 299 22.97 14.92 -3.77
C ALA A 299 24.40 15.26 -3.33
N VAL A 300 24.65 16.53 -3.07
CA VAL A 300 25.92 17.02 -2.52
C VAL A 300 25.74 17.52 -1.08
N ALA A 301 26.84 17.72 -0.36
CA ALA A 301 26.80 18.25 1.01
C ALA A 301 26.05 19.60 1.05
N GLY A 302 25.08 19.72 1.96
CA GLY A 302 24.20 20.87 2.11
C GLY A 302 22.89 20.78 1.35
N ASP A 303 22.72 19.84 0.42
CA ASP A 303 21.45 19.61 -0.24
C ASP A 303 20.38 19.12 0.75
N ARG A 304 19.12 19.51 0.49
CA ARG A 304 17.96 19.14 1.32
C ARG A 304 16.90 18.43 0.50
N LEU A 305 16.64 17.19 0.85
CA LEU A 305 15.54 16.39 0.32
C LEU A 305 14.33 16.51 1.27
N LEU A 306 13.22 17.05 0.76
CA LEU A 306 11.96 17.13 1.48
C LEU A 306 10.95 16.19 0.81
N ILE A 307 10.35 15.30 1.59
CA ILE A 307 9.27 14.41 1.17
C ILE A 307 8.02 14.75 1.99
N GLU A 308 6.96 15.09 1.29
CA GLU A 308 5.62 15.30 1.82
C GLU A 308 4.75 14.12 1.39
N THR A 309 4.38 13.25 2.33
CA THR A 309 3.61 12.07 2.01
C THR A 309 2.12 12.39 1.85
N PRO A 310 1.35 11.59 1.09
CA PRO A 310 -0.08 11.80 0.91
C PRO A 310 -0.87 11.68 2.21
N GLY A 311 -2.00 12.37 2.27
CA GLY A 311 -3.06 12.11 3.24
C GLY A 311 -3.85 10.85 2.90
N GLY A 312 -4.79 10.47 3.74
CA GLY A 312 -5.83 9.46 3.45
C GLY A 312 -7.13 10.13 3.03
N GLY A 313 -8.01 9.42 2.33
CA GLY A 313 -9.34 9.89 1.96
C GLY A 313 -10.26 10.06 3.17
N GLY A 314 -11.18 11.03 3.11
CA GLY A 314 -12.26 11.24 4.07
C GLY A 314 -13.41 10.27 3.85
N TRP A 315 -14.26 10.09 4.86
CA TRP A 315 -15.43 9.24 4.80
C TRP A 315 -16.70 10.00 5.24
N GLY A 316 -17.77 9.84 4.47
CA GLY A 316 -19.06 10.48 4.73
C GLY A 316 -19.06 11.98 4.40
N THR A 317 -20.24 12.53 4.13
CA THR A 317 -20.38 13.97 3.84
C THR A 317 -19.97 14.81 5.05
N PRO A 318 -19.10 15.83 4.86
CA PRO A 318 -18.74 16.74 5.95
C PRO A 318 -19.99 17.39 6.55
N PRO A 319 -20.05 17.66 7.87
CA PRO A 319 -21.10 18.48 8.43
C PRO A 319 -20.98 19.93 7.90
N ASP A 320 -22.12 20.60 7.76
CA ASP A 320 -22.20 22.02 7.35
C ASP A 320 -21.46 22.97 8.29
#